data_b42391c555b561bc3c1fc323747cdc23
#
_entry.id   b42391c555b561bc3c1fc323747cdc23
#
_cell.length_a   1.000
_cell.length_b   1.000
_cell.length_c   1.000
_cell.angle_alpha   90.00
_cell.angle_beta   90.00
_cell.angle_gamma   90.00
#
_symmetry.space_group_name_H-M   'P 1'
#
loop_
_entity.id
_entity.type
_entity.pdbx_description
1 polymer ?
#
loop_
_entity_poly.entity_id
_entity_poly.type
_entity_poly.pdbx_seq_one_letter_code
_entity_poly.pdbx_strand_id
1 'polypeptide(L)'
;MKQKVKATVISQKELTTGIFDLWIKTDLAKEAHCGQFVGVYTSDASKLLPRPISICEVSDEFDALRLVYRVTSDNGGTALISKLKAGDEVDIIGILGNGYIFTDIFGENMERACGSTGCTAALQGASAGTCETPTHVVLLGGGIGIPPMLQTAKELVAHGVKPTVIVGYRDKNMFLNQDLTRYGTLLIASEDGSVGTKGNVLNVVDKLERKPDIIMACGPMPMLRAIKRYAEDEYNNGHNVSAYISLEERMACGVGACLGCVAKTKNVDAHSHVNNTRICTDGPVFNAQDVDI
;
A
#
# COMPACT_ATOMS: atom_id res chain seq x y z
N MET A 1 -15.72 4.68 -17.08
CA MET A 1 -16.54 5.16 -15.92
C MET A 1 -16.49 4.05 -14.87
N LYS A 2 -16.15 4.37 -13.61
CA LYS A 2 -16.13 3.34 -12.54
C LYS A 2 -17.54 2.82 -12.31
N GLN A 3 -17.70 1.50 -12.33
CA GLN A 3 -18.99 0.83 -12.23
C GLN A 3 -19.10 0.05 -10.91
N LYS A 4 -20.33 -0.06 -10.43
CA LYS A 4 -20.68 -0.97 -9.36
C LYS A 4 -20.92 -2.35 -9.98
N VAL A 5 -20.17 -3.34 -9.55
CA VAL A 5 -20.25 -4.73 -10.05
C VAL A 5 -20.47 -5.71 -8.91
N LYS A 6 -20.99 -6.87 -9.23
CA LYS A 6 -21.09 -7.99 -8.30
C LYS A 6 -19.80 -8.80 -8.33
N ALA A 7 -19.30 -9.15 -7.16
CA ALA A 7 -18.19 -10.08 -6.97
C ALA A 7 -18.69 -11.28 -6.15
N THR A 8 -18.11 -12.44 -6.41
CA THR A 8 -18.45 -13.66 -5.67
C THR A 8 -17.39 -13.92 -4.62
N VAL A 9 -17.80 -14.16 -3.39
CA VAL A 9 -16.90 -14.53 -2.29
C VAL A 9 -16.34 -15.93 -2.54
N ILE A 10 -15.01 -16.04 -2.64
CA ILE A 10 -14.31 -17.33 -2.75
C ILE A 10 -14.09 -17.92 -1.36
N SER A 11 -13.59 -17.10 -0.45
CA SER A 11 -13.34 -17.49 0.93
C SER A 11 -13.28 -16.28 1.85
N GLN A 12 -13.56 -16.50 3.13
CA GLN A 12 -13.36 -15.54 4.19
C GLN A 12 -12.91 -16.26 5.45
N LYS A 13 -11.90 -15.70 6.12
CA LYS A 13 -11.39 -16.20 7.39
C LYS A 13 -10.90 -15.06 8.26
N GLU A 14 -10.93 -15.26 9.56
CA GLU A 14 -10.28 -14.37 10.52
C GLU A 14 -8.79 -14.77 10.64
N LEU A 15 -7.88 -13.84 10.39
CA LEU A 15 -6.43 -14.05 10.50
C LEU A 15 -5.95 -13.92 11.94
N THR A 16 -6.46 -12.94 12.63
CA THR A 16 -6.28 -12.65 14.05
C THR A 16 -7.47 -11.80 14.50
N THR A 17 -7.64 -11.62 15.79
CA THR A 17 -8.82 -10.96 16.38
C THR A 17 -9.19 -9.67 15.66
N GLY A 18 -10.36 -9.67 15.02
CA GLY A 18 -10.94 -8.54 14.29
C GLY A 18 -10.27 -8.22 12.95
N ILE A 19 -9.32 -9.02 12.46
CA ILE A 19 -8.70 -8.88 11.14
C ILE A 19 -9.16 -10.04 10.24
N PHE A 20 -9.83 -9.70 9.16
CA PHE A 20 -10.43 -10.64 8.23
C PHE A 20 -9.72 -10.63 6.88
N ASP A 21 -9.62 -11.80 6.26
CA ASP A 21 -9.05 -12.08 4.95
C ASP A 21 -10.17 -12.56 4.03
N LEU A 22 -10.53 -11.73 3.07
CA LEU A 22 -11.63 -11.95 2.13
C LEU A 22 -11.07 -12.07 0.71
N TRP A 23 -11.34 -13.20 0.07
CA TRP A 23 -11.09 -13.38 -1.36
C TRP A 23 -12.38 -13.26 -2.15
N ILE A 24 -12.38 -12.42 -3.16
CA ILE A 24 -13.52 -12.19 -4.05
C ILE A 24 -13.12 -12.40 -5.51
N LYS A 25 -13.96 -13.10 -6.26
CA LYS A 25 -13.81 -13.27 -7.71
C LYS A 25 -14.45 -12.10 -8.42
N THR A 26 -13.70 -11.44 -9.30
CA THR A 26 -14.16 -10.28 -10.08
C THR A 26 -13.23 -10.02 -11.27
N ASP A 27 -13.78 -9.68 -12.42
CA ASP A 27 -13.00 -9.28 -13.61
C ASP A 27 -12.17 -8.00 -13.38
N LEU A 28 -12.53 -7.20 -12.37
CA LEU A 28 -11.76 -6.01 -12.01
C LEU A 28 -10.33 -6.34 -11.55
N ALA A 29 -10.06 -7.59 -11.15
CA ALA A 29 -8.72 -8.02 -10.74
C ALA A 29 -7.66 -7.82 -11.86
N LYS A 30 -8.07 -7.92 -13.12
CA LYS A 30 -7.19 -7.75 -14.29
C LYS A 30 -6.60 -6.35 -14.46
N GLU A 31 -7.29 -5.36 -13.89
CA GLU A 31 -6.90 -3.94 -13.97
C GLU A 31 -6.28 -3.42 -12.67
N ALA A 32 -6.17 -4.28 -11.66
CA ALA A 32 -5.76 -3.89 -10.32
C ALA A 32 -4.23 -3.88 -10.17
N HIS A 33 -3.72 -2.81 -9.52
CA HIS A 33 -2.31 -2.62 -9.22
C HIS A 33 -2.09 -2.30 -7.73
N CYS A 34 -0.85 -2.39 -7.29
CA CYS A 34 -0.46 -2.12 -5.92
C CYS A 34 -0.83 -0.69 -5.45
N GLY A 35 -1.25 -0.58 -4.20
CA GLY A 35 -1.66 0.70 -3.61
C GLY A 35 -3.07 1.16 -3.97
N GLN A 36 -3.78 0.46 -4.86
CA GLN A 36 -5.19 0.73 -5.18
C GLN A 36 -6.13 0.06 -4.18
N PHE A 37 -7.41 0.40 -4.26
CA PHE A 37 -8.45 -0.09 -3.37
C PHE A 37 -9.78 -0.31 -4.08
N VAL A 38 -10.71 -0.95 -3.40
CA VAL A 38 -12.10 -1.11 -3.83
C VAL A 38 -13.06 -0.60 -2.74
N GLY A 39 -14.22 -0.11 -3.14
CA GLY A 39 -15.30 0.19 -2.22
C GLY A 39 -16.23 -1.02 -2.11
N VAL A 40 -16.35 -1.61 -0.93
CA VAL A 40 -17.20 -2.77 -0.66
C VAL A 40 -18.51 -2.31 -0.02
N TYR A 41 -19.63 -2.64 -0.64
CA TYR A 41 -20.96 -2.36 -0.11
C TYR A 41 -21.43 -3.47 0.84
N THR A 42 -22.33 -3.12 1.72
CA THR A 42 -23.01 -4.08 2.60
C THR A 42 -24.42 -4.38 2.07
N SER A 43 -24.99 -5.49 2.48
CA SER A 43 -26.39 -5.83 2.19
C SER A 43 -27.40 -5.01 3.01
N ASP A 44 -26.94 -4.26 4.02
CA ASP A 44 -27.79 -3.44 4.88
C ASP A 44 -28.07 -2.09 4.22
N ALA A 45 -29.33 -1.85 3.83
CA ALA A 45 -29.80 -0.63 3.19
C ALA A 45 -29.61 0.65 4.06
N SER A 46 -29.40 0.51 5.36
CA SER A 46 -29.08 1.65 6.24
C SER A 46 -27.59 2.06 6.17
N LYS A 47 -26.74 1.26 5.56
CA LYS A 47 -25.28 1.45 5.44
C LYS A 47 -24.90 1.80 4.00
N LEU A 48 -25.40 2.92 3.50
CA LEU A 48 -25.35 3.31 2.08
C LEU A 48 -23.95 3.46 1.50
N LEU A 49 -22.97 3.88 2.30
CA LEU A 49 -21.62 4.18 1.79
C LEU A 49 -20.79 2.91 1.67
N PRO A 50 -20.00 2.75 0.60
CA PRO A 50 -19.04 1.66 0.49
C PRO A 50 -17.92 1.78 1.52
N ARG A 51 -17.31 0.66 1.90
CA ARG A 51 -16.10 0.62 2.74
C ARG A 51 -14.88 0.56 1.83
N PRO A 52 -14.04 1.60 1.82
CA PRO A 52 -12.78 1.53 1.09
C PRO A 52 -11.88 0.51 1.76
N ILE A 53 -11.44 -0.48 0.98
CA ILE A 53 -10.53 -1.53 1.44
C ILE A 53 -9.42 -1.64 0.40
N SER A 54 -8.18 -1.46 0.85
CA SER A 54 -7.00 -1.60 0.01
C SER A 54 -6.85 -3.03 -0.51
N ILE A 55 -6.38 -3.15 -1.74
CA ILE A 55 -6.08 -4.45 -2.34
C ILE A 55 -4.82 -5.00 -1.65
N CYS A 56 -4.98 -6.15 -1.01
CA CYS A 56 -3.89 -6.86 -0.36
C CYS A 56 -3.08 -7.68 -1.38
N GLU A 57 -3.77 -8.35 -2.29
CA GLU A 57 -3.16 -9.21 -3.30
C GLU A 57 -4.10 -9.38 -4.50
N VAL A 58 -3.51 -9.46 -5.69
CA VAL A 58 -4.18 -9.87 -6.92
C VAL A 58 -3.75 -11.30 -7.22
N SER A 59 -4.72 -12.20 -7.45
CA SER A 59 -4.41 -13.57 -7.82
C SER A 59 -3.88 -13.67 -9.25
N ASP A 60 -2.80 -14.44 -9.45
CA ASP A 60 -2.25 -14.72 -10.79
C ASP A 60 -3.02 -15.82 -11.53
N GLU A 61 -3.72 -16.69 -10.77
CA GLU A 61 -4.40 -17.89 -11.32
C GLU A 61 -5.91 -17.67 -11.50
N PHE A 62 -6.49 -16.81 -10.68
CA PHE A 62 -7.93 -16.59 -10.62
C PHE A 62 -8.20 -15.10 -10.80
N ASP A 63 -9.21 -14.72 -11.54
CA ASP A 63 -9.68 -13.33 -11.59
C ASP A 63 -10.23 -12.93 -10.21
N ALA A 64 -9.33 -12.72 -9.24
CA ALA A 64 -9.68 -12.53 -7.84
C ALA A 64 -8.82 -11.50 -7.12
N LEU A 65 -9.45 -10.79 -6.19
CA LEU A 65 -8.82 -9.84 -5.28
C LEU A 65 -8.85 -10.37 -3.85
N ARG A 66 -7.75 -10.22 -3.15
CA ARG A 66 -7.62 -10.42 -1.70
C ARG A 66 -7.76 -9.09 -0.99
N LEU A 67 -8.68 -9.01 -0.07
CA LEU A 67 -8.98 -7.85 0.75
C LEU A 67 -8.76 -8.22 2.21
N VAL A 68 -7.83 -7.54 2.88
CA VAL A 68 -7.63 -7.75 4.32
C VAL A 68 -8.02 -6.49 5.05
N TYR A 69 -8.94 -6.60 6.00
CA TYR A 69 -9.56 -5.46 6.66
C TYR A 69 -9.81 -5.70 8.15
N ARG A 70 -10.01 -4.60 8.87
CA ARG A 70 -10.32 -4.62 10.30
C ARG A 70 -11.80 -4.37 10.54
N VAL A 71 -12.39 -5.15 11.45
CA VAL A 71 -13.69 -4.84 12.07
C VAL A 71 -13.46 -3.82 13.18
N THR A 72 -14.02 -2.62 13.02
CA THR A 72 -13.82 -1.50 13.95
C THR A 72 -14.93 -1.33 14.98
N SER A 73 -16.10 -1.91 14.71
CA SER A 73 -17.24 -1.91 15.64
C SER A 73 -18.24 -3.01 15.24
N ASP A 74 -18.96 -3.54 16.22
CA ASP A 74 -19.94 -4.64 16.02
C ASP A 74 -21.11 -4.27 15.07
N ASN A 75 -21.46 -2.99 15.04
CA ASN A 75 -22.53 -2.46 14.16
C ASN A 75 -21.98 -1.76 12.91
N GLY A 76 -20.67 -1.85 12.65
CA GLY A 76 -20.01 -1.25 11.49
C GLY A 76 -20.30 -2.02 10.19
N GLY A 77 -20.05 -1.38 9.04
CA GLY A 77 -20.16 -2.07 7.77
C GLY A 77 -19.17 -3.21 7.61
N THR A 78 -17.96 -3.08 8.16
CA THR A 78 -16.95 -4.16 8.15
C THR A 78 -17.39 -5.37 8.98
N ALA A 79 -18.20 -5.17 10.04
CA ALA A 79 -18.79 -6.28 10.80
C ALA A 79 -19.90 -7.03 10.00
N LEU A 80 -20.55 -6.36 9.06
CA LEU A 80 -21.47 -7.04 8.13
C LEU A 80 -20.69 -7.80 7.04
N ILE A 81 -19.65 -7.18 6.49
CA ILE A 81 -18.77 -7.82 5.51
C ILE A 81 -18.13 -9.08 6.12
N SER A 82 -17.75 -9.07 7.41
CA SER A 82 -17.11 -10.23 8.06
C SER A 82 -18.03 -11.46 8.23
N LYS A 83 -19.33 -11.31 7.95
CA LYS A 83 -20.30 -12.42 7.99
C LYS A 83 -20.48 -13.11 6.64
N LEU A 84 -19.90 -12.58 5.57
CA LEU A 84 -19.97 -13.18 4.23
C LEU A 84 -19.32 -14.57 4.24
N LYS A 85 -19.84 -15.45 3.41
CA LYS A 85 -19.38 -16.84 3.26
C LYS A 85 -19.05 -17.13 1.81
N ALA A 86 -18.27 -18.17 1.57
CA ALA A 86 -18.00 -18.65 0.23
C ALA A 86 -19.32 -18.89 -0.54
N GLY A 87 -19.40 -18.36 -1.77
CA GLY A 87 -20.57 -18.40 -2.63
C GLY A 87 -21.50 -17.19 -2.49
N ASP A 88 -21.37 -16.36 -1.45
CA ASP A 88 -22.15 -15.13 -1.33
C ASP A 88 -21.75 -14.12 -2.42
N GLU A 89 -22.69 -13.28 -2.83
CA GLU A 89 -22.42 -12.13 -3.69
C GLU A 89 -22.25 -10.85 -2.87
N VAL A 90 -21.29 -10.04 -3.27
CA VAL A 90 -21.06 -8.72 -2.69
C VAL A 90 -20.91 -7.66 -3.78
N ASP A 91 -21.54 -6.54 -3.60
CA ASP A 91 -21.40 -5.40 -4.50
C ASP A 91 -20.11 -4.63 -4.20
N ILE A 92 -19.32 -4.38 -5.22
CA ILE A 92 -18.10 -3.57 -5.12
C ILE A 92 -18.09 -2.46 -6.17
N ILE A 93 -17.39 -1.38 -5.87
CA ILE A 93 -17.02 -0.34 -6.85
C ILE A 93 -15.50 -0.27 -6.93
N GLY A 94 -14.97 -0.24 -8.11
CA GLY A 94 -13.51 -0.19 -8.31
C GLY A 94 -13.09 -0.35 -9.76
N ILE A 95 -11.83 -0.49 -10.07
CA ILE A 95 -10.67 -0.27 -9.16
C ILE A 95 -10.53 1.23 -8.91
N LEU A 96 -10.25 1.64 -7.68
CA LEU A 96 -10.19 3.03 -7.25
C LEU A 96 -8.76 3.43 -6.89
N GLY A 97 -8.47 4.73 -7.10
CA GLY A 97 -7.16 5.31 -6.83
C GLY A 97 -6.09 4.98 -7.87
N ASN A 98 -4.97 5.68 -7.77
CA ASN A 98 -3.84 5.55 -8.70
C ASN A 98 -2.81 4.51 -8.24
N GLY A 99 -2.65 4.31 -6.92
CA GLY A 99 -1.67 3.37 -6.38
C GLY A 99 -0.21 3.85 -6.49
N TYR A 100 0.74 2.91 -6.42
CA TYR A 100 2.17 3.18 -6.62
C TYR A 100 2.50 3.07 -8.11
N ILE A 101 2.74 4.21 -8.76
CA ILE A 101 3.11 4.27 -10.18
C ILE A 101 4.63 4.17 -10.27
N PHE A 102 5.14 3.01 -10.61
CA PHE A 102 6.59 2.73 -10.59
C PHE A 102 7.37 3.56 -11.61
N THR A 103 6.78 3.91 -12.74
CA THR A 103 7.40 4.83 -13.71
C THR A 103 7.67 6.21 -13.12
N ASP A 104 6.77 6.71 -12.26
CA ASP A 104 6.93 8.01 -11.60
C ASP A 104 7.92 7.93 -10.44
N ILE A 105 7.96 6.78 -9.76
CA ILE A 105 8.80 6.54 -8.57
C ILE A 105 10.26 6.28 -8.97
N PHE A 106 10.51 5.47 -9.98
CA PHE A 106 11.85 5.05 -10.42
C PHE A 106 12.34 5.82 -11.66
N GLY A 107 11.46 6.57 -12.34
CA GLY A 107 11.77 7.21 -13.61
C GLY A 107 12.05 6.18 -14.71
N GLU A 108 12.76 6.60 -15.77
CA GLU A 108 13.20 5.71 -16.85
C GLU A 108 14.26 4.68 -16.40
N ASN A 109 14.73 4.76 -15.16
CA ASN A 109 15.80 3.94 -14.61
C ASN A 109 15.29 2.70 -13.84
N MET A 110 14.10 2.21 -14.12
CA MET A 110 13.58 1.01 -13.46
C MET A 110 14.52 -0.21 -13.64
N GLU A 111 15.16 -0.33 -14.79
CA GLU A 111 16.18 -1.36 -15.08
C GLU A 111 17.42 -1.23 -14.16
N ARG A 112 17.78 -0.01 -13.73
CA ARG A 112 18.88 0.22 -12.77
C ARG A 112 18.49 -0.13 -11.33
N ALA A 113 17.21 0.00 -10.99
CA ALA A 113 16.71 -0.42 -9.68
C ALA A 113 16.80 -1.94 -9.47
N CYS A 114 16.77 -2.70 -10.56
CA CYS A 114 16.73 -4.17 -10.55
C CYS A 114 18.04 -4.84 -10.14
N GLY A 115 19.18 -4.15 -10.04
CA GLY A 115 20.46 -4.81 -9.71
C GLY A 115 20.72 -6.03 -10.58
N SER A 116 20.37 -5.95 -11.89
CA SER A 116 20.44 -7.10 -12.79
C SER A 116 21.83 -7.68 -12.77
N THR A 117 21.96 -8.92 -12.28
CA THR A 117 23.12 -9.81 -12.43
C THR A 117 23.31 -10.22 -13.91
N GLY A 118 23.08 -9.31 -14.81
CA GLY A 118 23.18 -9.46 -16.24
C GLY A 118 23.60 -8.17 -16.87
N CYS A 119 24.80 -7.68 -16.52
CA CYS A 119 25.48 -6.71 -17.36
C CYS A 119 25.88 -7.39 -18.68
N THR A 120 24.90 -7.67 -19.53
CA THR A 120 25.12 -8.04 -20.95
C THR A 120 25.40 -6.80 -21.81
N ALA A 121 25.99 -5.77 -21.23
CA ALA A 121 26.60 -4.65 -21.96
C ALA A 121 28.05 -4.98 -22.39
N ALA A 122 28.31 -6.24 -22.72
CA ALA A 122 29.55 -6.65 -23.37
C ALA A 122 29.39 -6.70 -24.92
N LEU A 123 28.61 -5.80 -25.49
CA LEU A 123 28.59 -5.60 -26.94
C LEU A 123 28.71 -4.11 -27.26
N GLN A 124 29.95 -3.75 -27.70
CA GLN A 124 30.32 -2.52 -28.35
C GLN A 124 30.61 -1.27 -27.49
N GLY A 125 31.84 -1.18 -26.96
CA GLY A 125 32.56 0.11 -26.97
C GLY A 125 32.15 1.19 -25.95
N ALA A 126 31.33 0.91 -24.99
CA ALA A 126 31.03 1.84 -23.89
C ALA A 126 32.03 1.61 -22.74
N SER A 127 32.68 2.67 -22.28
CA SER A 127 33.54 2.70 -21.10
C SER A 127 32.82 2.03 -19.93
N ALA A 128 33.53 1.18 -19.15
CA ALA A 128 33.03 0.51 -17.97
C ALA A 128 32.37 1.52 -17.02
N GLY A 129 31.05 1.67 -17.15
CA GLY A 129 30.24 2.44 -16.22
C GLY A 129 30.33 1.77 -14.85
N THR A 130 30.59 2.54 -13.83
CA THR A 130 30.56 2.13 -12.43
C THR A 130 29.26 1.36 -12.17
N CYS A 131 29.37 0.11 -11.69
CA CYS A 131 28.22 -0.67 -11.24
C CYS A 131 27.59 0.09 -10.07
N GLU A 132 26.55 0.87 -10.37
CA GLU A 132 25.82 1.61 -9.33
C GLU A 132 25.16 0.59 -8.40
N THR A 133 25.23 0.84 -7.10
CA THR A 133 24.56 -0.02 -6.12
C THR A 133 23.05 -0.02 -6.37
N PRO A 134 22.37 -1.19 -6.36
CA PRO A 134 20.95 -1.28 -6.60
C PRO A 134 20.17 -0.36 -5.64
N THR A 135 19.08 0.23 -6.10
CA THR A 135 18.20 1.07 -5.28
C THR A 135 17.66 0.28 -4.08
N HIS A 136 17.84 0.79 -2.86
CA HIS A 136 17.33 0.17 -1.65
C HIS A 136 15.91 0.64 -1.39
N VAL A 137 14.95 -0.20 -1.74
CA VAL A 137 13.51 0.03 -1.54
C VAL A 137 13.07 -0.57 -0.21
N VAL A 138 12.45 0.25 0.63
CA VAL A 138 11.90 -0.16 1.92
C VAL A 138 10.39 0.05 1.93
N LEU A 139 9.63 -1.03 2.20
CA LEU A 139 8.20 -1.00 2.38
C LEU A 139 7.89 -0.92 3.88
N LEU A 140 7.09 0.05 4.29
CA LEU A 140 6.69 0.26 5.68
C LEU A 140 5.18 0.04 5.84
N GLY A 141 4.78 -1.02 6.53
CA GLY A 141 3.38 -1.32 6.84
C GLY A 141 3.06 -1.17 8.32
N GLY A 142 2.04 -0.41 8.70
CA GLY A 142 1.60 -0.26 10.09
C GLY A 142 0.17 -0.73 10.33
N GLY A 143 -0.04 -1.72 11.21
CA GLY A 143 -1.37 -2.23 11.53
C GLY A 143 -2.17 -2.64 10.30
N ILE A 144 -3.33 -2.04 10.03
CA ILE A 144 -4.13 -2.38 8.84
C ILE A 144 -3.56 -1.81 7.53
N GLY A 145 -2.49 -1.03 7.58
CA GLY A 145 -1.71 -0.64 6.40
C GLY A 145 -0.70 -1.70 5.92
N ILE A 146 -0.55 -2.82 6.64
CA ILE A 146 0.31 -3.95 6.23
C ILE A 146 -0.20 -4.66 4.96
N PRO A 147 -1.50 -4.96 4.80
CA PRO A 147 -2.01 -5.69 3.65
C PRO A 147 -1.61 -5.13 2.28
N PRO A 148 -1.75 -3.83 1.97
CA PRO A 148 -1.37 -3.31 0.66
C PRO A 148 0.13 -3.43 0.36
N MET A 149 0.99 -3.59 1.37
CA MET A 149 2.43 -3.82 1.16
C MET A 149 2.72 -5.18 0.54
N LEU A 150 1.81 -6.16 0.65
CA LEU A 150 1.99 -7.48 0.03
C LEU A 150 1.94 -7.37 -1.50
N GLN A 151 0.90 -6.75 -2.08
CA GLN A 151 0.83 -6.55 -3.53
C GLN A 151 1.97 -5.65 -4.02
N THR A 152 2.34 -4.63 -3.24
CA THR A 152 3.48 -3.76 -3.58
C THR A 152 4.79 -4.55 -3.65
N ALA A 153 5.06 -5.42 -2.67
CA ALA A 153 6.23 -6.28 -2.68
C ALA A 153 6.22 -7.26 -3.86
N LYS A 154 5.06 -7.87 -4.16
CA LYS A 154 4.86 -8.80 -5.28
C LYS A 154 5.18 -8.12 -6.62
N GLU A 155 4.63 -6.94 -6.87
CA GLU A 155 4.87 -6.21 -8.11
C GLU A 155 6.33 -5.72 -8.21
N LEU A 156 6.95 -5.24 -7.13
CA LEU A 156 8.37 -4.88 -7.13
C LEU A 156 9.25 -6.07 -7.54
N VAL A 157 8.99 -7.26 -6.97
CA VAL A 157 9.73 -8.48 -7.34
C VAL A 157 9.50 -8.86 -8.80
N ALA A 158 8.28 -8.72 -9.33
CA ALA A 158 8.00 -8.94 -10.75
C ALA A 158 8.80 -7.99 -11.67
N HIS A 159 9.14 -6.81 -11.16
CA HIS A 159 10.04 -5.86 -11.81
C HIS A 159 11.53 -6.02 -11.44
N GLY A 160 11.89 -7.12 -10.75
CA GLY A 160 13.29 -7.44 -10.38
C GLY A 160 13.81 -6.70 -9.15
N VAL A 161 13.00 -5.93 -8.44
CA VAL A 161 13.38 -5.21 -7.22
C VAL A 161 13.01 -6.03 -5.99
N LYS A 162 14.00 -6.44 -5.18
CA LYS A 162 13.76 -7.14 -3.91
C LYS A 162 13.69 -6.13 -2.75
N PRO A 163 12.49 -5.83 -2.20
CA PRO A 163 12.38 -4.86 -1.13
C PRO A 163 12.78 -5.41 0.23
N THR A 164 13.16 -4.50 1.14
CA THR A 164 13.10 -4.74 2.58
C THR A 164 11.70 -4.37 3.07
N VAL A 165 10.98 -5.31 3.66
CA VAL A 165 9.62 -5.11 4.17
C VAL A 165 9.67 -4.98 5.69
N ILE A 166 9.25 -3.86 6.23
CA ILE A 166 9.20 -3.62 7.68
C ILE A 166 7.74 -3.43 8.09
N VAL A 167 7.27 -4.28 9.01
CA VAL A 167 5.89 -4.25 9.47
C VAL A 167 5.82 -3.96 10.97
N GLY A 168 4.87 -3.08 11.33
CA GLY A 168 4.63 -2.66 12.71
C GLY A 168 3.31 -3.21 13.26
N TYR A 169 3.41 -3.91 14.40
CA TYR A 169 2.28 -4.44 15.16
C TYR A 169 2.21 -3.78 16.54
N ARG A 170 1.09 -3.89 17.22
CA ARG A 170 1.00 -3.50 18.64
C ARG A 170 1.66 -4.53 19.55
N ASP A 171 1.46 -5.80 19.24
CA ASP A 171 1.85 -6.95 20.02
C ASP A 171 2.14 -8.16 19.14
N LYS A 172 2.16 -9.35 19.72
CA LYS A 172 2.43 -10.64 19.05
C LYS A 172 1.34 -11.11 18.08
N ASN A 173 0.19 -10.42 17.99
CA ASN A 173 -0.92 -10.79 17.10
C ASN A 173 -0.62 -10.38 15.66
N MET A 174 0.25 -11.12 15.03
CA MET A 174 0.74 -10.86 13.68
C MET A 174 -0.12 -11.54 12.61
N PHE A 175 -0.09 -10.98 11.41
CA PHE A 175 -0.74 -11.55 10.22
C PHE A 175 0.06 -11.24 8.95
N LEU A 176 -0.08 -12.04 7.90
CA LEU A 176 0.57 -11.91 6.59
C LEU A 176 2.11 -12.07 6.58
N ASN A 177 2.75 -12.44 7.69
CA ASN A 177 4.22 -12.55 7.74
C ASN A 177 4.76 -13.59 6.74
N GLN A 178 4.12 -14.75 6.66
CA GLN A 178 4.52 -15.81 5.72
C GLN A 178 4.34 -15.37 4.26
N ASP A 179 3.29 -14.59 3.97
CA ASP A 179 3.04 -14.08 2.63
C ASP A 179 4.11 -13.06 2.24
N LEU A 180 4.42 -12.12 3.13
CA LEU A 180 5.42 -11.07 2.89
C LEU A 180 6.84 -11.60 2.72
N THR A 181 7.22 -12.64 3.45
CA THR A 181 8.56 -13.26 3.32
C THR A 181 8.82 -13.88 1.95
N ARG A 182 7.78 -14.13 1.15
CA ARG A 182 7.93 -14.62 -0.24
C ARG A 182 8.52 -13.57 -1.17
N TYR A 183 8.28 -12.29 -0.87
CA TYR A 183 8.59 -11.19 -1.78
C TYR A 183 9.68 -10.24 -1.28
N GLY A 184 10.22 -10.43 -0.08
CA GLY A 184 11.25 -9.56 0.44
C GLY A 184 11.88 -10.02 1.74
N THR A 185 12.84 -9.24 2.23
CA THR A 185 13.40 -9.44 3.57
C THR A 185 12.43 -8.82 4.58
N LEU A 186 11.80 -9.66 5.41
CA LEU A 186 10.82 -9.20 6.41
C LEU A 186 11.51 -8.87 7.73
N LEU A 187 11.28 -7.65 8.22
CA LEU A 187 11.65 -7.18 9.55
C LEU A 187 10.40 -6.75 10.31
N ILE A 188 10.38 -6.96 11.62
CA ILE A 188 9.18 -6.75 12.45
C ILE A 188 9.50 -5.78 13.58
N ALA A 189 8.59 -4.82 13.81
CA ALA A 189 8.53 -4.00 15.00
C ALA A 189 7.26 -4.33 15.79
N SER A 190 7.33 -4.29 17.12
CA SER A 190 6.16 -4.33 17.99
C SER A 190 6.26 -3.28 19.09
N GLU A 191 5.13 -2.58 19.37
CA GLU A 191 5.11 -1.51 20.36
C GLU A 191 5.47 -2.02 21.76
N ASP A 192 4.98 -3.18 22.14
CA ASP A 192 5.23 -3.80 23.43
C ASP A 192 6.59 -4.54 23.53
N GLY A 193 7.24 -4.79 22.39
CA GLY A 193 8.49 -5.54 22.31
C GLY A 193 8.32 -7.06 22.40
N SER A 194 7.11 -7.58 22.23
CA SER A 194 6.83 -9.02 22.31
C SER A 194 7.38 -9.80 21.12
N VAL A 195 7.61 -9.13 19.98
CA VAL A 195 8.22 -9.71 18.77
C VAL A 195 9.07 -8.67 18.05
N GLY A 196 10.15 -9.13 17.42
CA GLY A 196 11.03 -8.28 16.61
C GLY A 196 11.70 -7.15 17.40
N THR A 197 11.78 -5.98 16.78
CA THR A 197 12.32 -4.78 17.41
C THR A 197 11.23 -4.07 18.23
N LYS A 198 11.51 -3.76 19.49
CA LYS A 198 10.61 -2.95 20.34
C LYS A 198 10.54 -1.52 19.78
N GLY A 199 9.31 -1.04 19.57
CA GLY A 199 9.04 0.30 19.08
C GLY A 199 8.22 0.30 17.80
N ASN A 200 8.45 1.30 16.95
CA ASN A 200 7.76 1.47 15.67
C ASN A 200 8.65 1.08 14.47
N VAL A 201 8.12 1.19 13.26
CA VAL A 201 8.83 0.81 12.02
C VAL A 201 10.11 1.64 11.79
N LEU A 202 10.15 2.90 12.19
CA LEU A 202 11.35 3.74 12.04
C LEU A 202 12.50 3.28 12.96
N ASN A 203 12.19 2.72 14.16
CA ASN A 203 13.21 2.13 15.00
C ASN A 203 13.89 0.91 14.36
N VAL A 204 13.25 0.29 13.36
CA VAL A 204 13.87 -0.76 12.54
C VAL A 204 14.65 -0.12 11.41
N VAL A 205 14.12 0.92 10.75
CA VAL A 205 14.83 1.66 9.70
C VAL A 205 16.18 2.20 10.21
N ASP A 206 16.21 2.76 11.42
CA ASP A 206 17.44 3.28 12.06
C ASP A 206 18.52 2.23 12.27
N LYS A 207 18.15 0.93 12.29
CA LYS A 207 19.07 -0.20 12.48
C LYS A 207 19.50 -0.85 11.17
N LEU A 208 19.00 -0.39 10.03
CA LEU A 208 19.43 -0.93 8.75
C LEU A 208 20.89 -0.58 8.48
N GLU A 209 21.65 -1.54 7.98
CA GLU A 209 23.06 -1.33 7.57
C GLU A 209 23.18 -0.30 6.46
N ARG A 210 22.19 -0.24 5.58
CA ARG A 210 22.07 0.75 4.49
C ARG A 210 20.77 1.50 4.64
N LYS A 211 20.83 2.83 4.57
CA LYS A 211 19.66 3.69 4.53
C LYS A 211 18.80 3.41 3.28
N PRO A 212 17.47 3.60 3.35
CA PRO A 212 16.60 3.49 2.18
C PRO A 212 16.86 4.64 1.19
N ASP A 213 16.81 4.33 -0.10
CA ASP A 213 16.73 5.34 -1.16
C ASP A 213 15.26 5.70 -1.42
N ILE A 214 14.38 4.69 -1.33
CA ILE A 214 12.94 4.85 -1.52
C ILE A 214 12.18 4.18 -0.39
N ILE A 215 11.23 4.90 0.19
CA ILE A 215 10.25 4.39 1.16
C ILE A 215 8.87 4.40 0.53
N MET A 216 8.17 3.28 0.59
CA MET A 216 6.74 3.17 0.26
C MET A 216 5.99 2.75 1.52
N ALA A 217 4.99 3.51 1.95
CA ALA A 217 4.40 3.31 3.26
C ALA A 217 2.87 3.37 3.26
N CYS A 218 2.26 2.51 4.08
CA CYS A 218 0.84 2.55 4.42
C CYS A 218 0.66 2.27 5.91
N GLY A 219 -0.17 3.07 6.58
CA GLY A 219 -0.40 2.90 8.02
C GLY A 219 -1.08 4.11 8.65
N PRO A 220 -1.14 4.15 9.99
CA PRO A 220 -1.80 5.22 10.71
C PRO A 220 -1.11 6.57 10.50
N MET A 221 -1.89 7.64 10.51
CA MET A 221 -1.41 9.01 10.26
C MET A 221 -0.18 9.42 11.09
N PRO A 222 -0.06 9.08 12.40
CA PRO A 222 1.16 9.38 13.15
C PRO A 222 2.42 8.73 12.56
N MET A 223 2.30 7.51 12.02
CA MET A 223 3.41 6.81 11.35
C MET A 223 3.78 7.53 10.05
N LEU A 224 2.80 7.89 9.23
CA LEU A 224 3.04 8.58 7.95
C LEU A 224 3.69 9.96 8.16
N ARG A 225 3.26 10.72 9.17
CA ARG A 225 3.89 11.97 9.58
C ARG A 225 5.36 11.78 10.02
N ALA A 226 5.62 10.71 10.76
CA ALA A 226 6.98 10.41 11.20
C ALA A 226 7.89 10.03 10.02
N ILE A 227 7.36 9.25 9.04
CA ILE A 227 8.08 8.90 7.81
C ILE A 227 8.39 10.13 6.98
N LYS A 228 7.42 11.05 6.83
CA LYS A 228 7.63 12.31 6.14
C LYS A 228 8.78 13.11 6.78
N ARG A 229 8.77 13.29 8.10
CA ARG A 229 9.85 13.98 8.83
C ARG A 229 11.19 13.27 8.66
N TYR A 230 11.21 11.94 8.75
CA TYR A 230 12.42 11.15 8.52
C TYR A 230 13.03 11.46 7.13
N ALA A 231 12.22 11.49 6.08
CA ALA A 231 12.70 11.79 4.73
C ALA A 231 13.19 13.25 4.60
N GLU A 232 12.52 14.20 5.26
CA GLU A 232 12.95 15.61 5.31
C GLU A 232 14.27 15.77 6.08
N ASP A 233 14.43 15.08 7.22
CA ASP A 233 15.67 15.12 8.03
C ASP A 233 16.85 14.48 7.28
N GLU A 234 16.63 13.33 6.61
CA GLU A 234 17.65 12.68 5.80
C GLU A 234 18.10 13.56 4.63
N TYR A 235 17.15 14.24 3.95
CA TYR A 235 17.45 15.20 2.90
C TYR A 235 18.33 16.35 3.41
N ASN A 236 18.01 16.92 4.58
CA ASN A 236 18.81 17.98 5.22
C ASN A 236 20.22 17.50 5.62
N ASN A 237 20.38 16.20 5.88
CA ASN A 237 21.65 15.57 6.19
C ASN A 237 22.45 15.12 4.93
N GLY A 238 21.96 15.48 3.73
CA GLY A 238 22.61 15.17 2.45
C GLY A 238 22.34 13.76 1.92
N HIS A 239 21.36 13.04 2.47
CA HIS A 239 20.91 11.77 1.96
C HIS A 239 19.49 11.88 1.39
N ASN A 240 19.36 11.73 0.08
CA ASN A 240 18.07 11.89 -0.59
C ASN A 240 17.21 10.61 -0.46
N VAL A 241 16.22 10.66 0.40
CA VAL A 241 15.21 9.60 0.58
C VAL A 241 13.88 10.06 -0.03
N SER A 242 13.43 9.36 -1.07
CA SER A 242 12.08 9.57 -1.63
C SER A 242 11.05 8.77 -0.86
N ALA A 243 10.07 9.42 -0.24
CA ALA A 243 9.02 8.76 0.52
C ALA A 243 7.66 8.90 -0.18
N TYR A 244 7.01 7.77 -0.43
CA TYR A 244 5.66 7.67 -0.98
C TYR A 244 4.74 7.08 0.08
N ILE A 245 3.66 7.79 0.40
CA ILE A 245 2.74 7.44 1.49
C ILE A 245 1.33 7.24 0.97
N SER A 246 0.68 6.19 1.42
CA SER A 246 -0.73 5.92 1.13
C SER A 246 -1.60 6.51 2.23
N LEU A 247 -2.41 7.51 1.87
CA LEU A 247 -3.32 8.19 2.79
C LEU A 247 -4.67 7.49 2.86
N GLU A 248 -5.24 7.47 4.06
CA GLU A 248 -6.58 6.93 4.32
C GLU A 248 -7.50 8.05 4.80
N GLU A 249 -8.71 8.11 4.23
CA GLU A 249 -9.77 9.01 4.66
C GLU A 249 -11.14 8.36 4.53
N ARG A 250 -12.12 8.92 5.25
CA ARG A 250 -13.51 8.52 5.10
C ARG A 250 -14.01 8.87 3.72
N MET A 251 -14.56 7.88 3.03
CA MET A 251 -15.03 8.06 1.66
C MET A 251 -16.55 7.91 1.58
N ALA A 252 -17.17 8.76 0.77
CA ALA A 252 -18.56 8.62 0.41
C ALA A 252 -18.71 8.07 -1.02
N CYS A 253 -18.33 8.83 -2.06
CA CYS A 253 -18.54 8.39 -3.44
C CYS A 253 -17.43 7.49 -4.00
N GLY A 254 -16.19 7.64 -3.57
CA GLY A 254 -15.02 6.93 -4.10
C GLY A 254 -14.59 7.31 -5.52
N VAL A 255 -15.29 8.26 -6.17
CA VAL A 255 -15.11 8.61 -7.59
C VAL A 255 -14.83 10.10 -7.83
N GLY A 256 -14.41 10.82 -6.77
CA GLY A 256 -13.99 12.23 -6.87
C GLY A 256 -15.11 13.27 -6.90
N ALA A 257 -16.39 12.88 -6.84
CA ALA A 257 -17.51 13.80 -7.02
C ALA A 257 -17.91 14.57 -5.74
N CYS A 258 -17.78 13.95 -4.55
CA CYS A 258 -18.35 14.50 -3.31
C CYS A 258 -17.37 15.35 -2.49
N LEU A 259 -16.08 15.35 -2.82
CA LEU A 259 -15.01 16.04 -2.08
C LEU A 259 -14.92 15.67 -0.59
N GLY A 260 -15.40 14.48 -0.21
CA GLY A 260 -15.40 14.00 1.18
C GLY A 260 -14.05 13.46 1.66
N CYS A 261 -13.16 13.06 0.73
CA CYS A 261 -11.86 12.45 1.05
C CYS A 261 -10.70 13.37 0.62
N VAL A 262 -10.77 14.65 0.98
CA VAL A 262 -9.79 15.66 0.57
C VAL A 262 -8.63 15.70 1.57
N ALA A 263 -7.40 15.64 1.06
CA ALA A 263 -6.17 15.93 1.80
C ALA A 263 -5.62 17.30 1.36
N LYS A 264 -4.89 17.96 2.25
CA LYS A 264 -4.18 19.19 1.92
C LYS A 264 -2.89 18.92 1.19
N THR A 265 -2.56 19.81 0.25
CA THR A 265 -1.28 19.79 -0.47
C THR A 265 -0.47 21.07 -0.19
N LYS A 266 0.85 21.00 -0.37
CA LYS A 266 1.71 22.20 -0.27
C LYS A 266 1.48 23.13 -1.45
N ASN A 267 1.25 22.60 -2.63
CA ASN A 267 1.07 23.37 -3.86
C ASN A 267 -0.41 23.54 -4.18
N VAL A 268 -0.72 24.67 -4.81
CA VAL A 268 -2.06 24.94 -5.36
C VAL A 268 -2.22 24.10 -6.63
N ASP A 269 -3.29 23.32 -6.70
CA ASP A 269 -3.65 22.57 -7.90
C ASP A 269 -4.00 23.54 -9.04
N ALA A 270 -3.40 23.34 -10.22
CA ALA A 270 -3.52 24.25 -11.36
C ALA A 270 -4.93 24.30 -11.94
N HIS A 271 -5.76 23.29 -11.73
CA HIS A 271 -7.12 23.19 -12.25
C HIS A 271 -8.16 23.70 -11.25
N SER A 272 -8.07 23.25 -10.01
CA SER A 272 -9.03 23.61 -8.95
C SER A 272 -8.71 24.92 -8.25
N HIS A 273 -7.47 25.43 -8.39
CA HIS A 273 -6.93 26.62 -7.71
C HIS A 273 -7.00 26.56 -6.18
N VAL A 274 -7.00 25.35 -5.61
CA VAL A 274 -6.99 25.11 -4.15
C VAL A 274 -5.85 24.15 -3.76
N ASN A 275 -5.43 24.21 -2.50
CA ASN A 275 -4.39 23.37 -1.95
C ASN A 275 -4.98 22.03 -1.46
N ASN A 276 -5.67 21.32 -2.34
CA ASN A 276 -6.37 20.09 -2.01
C ASN A 276 -6.16 19.03 -3.08
N THR A 277 -6.16 17.76 -2.62
CA THR A 277 -6.18 16.59 -3.50
C THR A 277 -7.20 15.58 -3.00
N ARG A 278 -7.77 14.80 -3.89
CA ARG A 278 -8.81 13.81 -3.58
C ARG A 278 -8.17 12.45 -3.45
N ILE A 279 -8.18 11.87 -2.26
CA ILE A 279 -7.54 10.58 -2.01
C ILE A 279 -8.12 9.47 -2.91
N CYS A 280 -9.43 9.52 -3.22
CA CYS A 280 -10.07 8.47 -4.02
C CYS A 280 -9.74 8.50 -5.52
N THR A 281 -9.27 9.61 -6.08
CA THR A 281 -8.98 9.75 -7.52
C THR A 281 -7.56 10.18 -7.82
N ASP A 282 -7.00 11.06 -7.01
CA ASP A 282 -5.67 11.63 -7.21
C ASP A 282 -4.61 10.83 -6.41
N GLY A 283 -5.02 10.16 -5.32
CA GLY A 283 -4.26 9.22 -4.51
C GLY A 283 -4.79 7.78 -4.66
N PRO A 284 -4.66 6.95 -3.62
CA PRO A 284 -4.28 7.27 -2.23
C PRO A 284 -2.78 7.49 -2.01
N VAL A 285 -1.93 7.14 -2.96
CA VAL A 285 -0.48 7.26 -2.85
C VAL A 285 -0.03 8.64 -3.32
N PHE A 286 0.78 9.28 -2.49
CA PHE A 286 1.37 10.60 -2.76
C PHE A 286 2.84 10.61 -2.39
N ASN A 287 3.63 11.44 -3.06
CA ASN A 287 4.93 11.82 -2.52
C ASN A 287 4.70 12.55 -1.18
N ALA A 288 5.40 12.14 -0.14
CA ALA A 288 5.23 12.71 1.20
C ALA A 288 5.55 14.22 1.25
N GLN A 289 6.37 14.71 0.32
CA GLN A 289 6.72 16.13 0.22
C GLN A 289 5.57 17.00 -0.31
N ASP A 290 4.64 16.41 -1.10
CA ASP A 290 3.56 17.16 -1.76
C ASP A 290 2.34 17.37 -0.86
N VAL A 291 2.17 16.56 0.18
CA VAL A 291 1.01 16.60 1.07
C VAL A 291 1.33 17.30 2.39
N ASP A 292 0.36 18.02 2.92
CA ASP A 292 0.42 18.68 4.23
C ASP A 292 -0.34 17.85 5.26
N ILE A 293 0.39 17.00 5.99
CA ILE A 293 -0.16 16.04 6.98
C ILE A 293 0.47 16.21 8.36
#